data_9c40c1919f271d14c9fa23b109c2fe0d
#
_entry.id   9c40c1919f271d14c9fa23b109c2fe0d
#
_cell.length_a   1.000
_cell.length_b   1.000
_cell.length_c   1.000
_cell.angle_alpha   90.00
_cell.angle_beta   90.00
_cell.angle_gamma   90.00
#
_symmetry.space_group_name_H-M   'P 1'
#
loop_
_entity.id
_entity.type
_entity.pdbx_description
1 polymer ?
#
loop_
_entity_poly.entity_id
_entity_poly.type
_entity_poly.pdbx_seq_one_letter_code
_entity_poly.pdbx_strand_id
1 'polypeptide(L)'
;MLEIMSNEAESSAKIIVIGVGGAGNNAVNRMVEEAIGGVEFVGVNTDKQALTLCKAPTVLQIGEKITKGLGAGAQPEVGQKAAEESIEEVKQLIEGADMVFVTCGMGGGTGTGAAPVIAAAAKEMGILTVGVVTKPFRFEAKTRMNNALTGIENLKKAVDTLIVIPNDKLLEIVDRRTTMPEALRKADEVLQQAVQGITDLINLPALINLDFADVQTVMTDKGIAHIGIGEARGDDKAMEAVQQAVSSPLLETTIKGATHVIINISGDISLMDANDAASYVQELTGEDTNIIFGAMYDDSVADYAKITVIATGLSDTAAKTTPFGTRSNTTPFGVRKPAAGTSASSSSTMSMPSFSLQTMNNGSYTGKVPTSTVQKKDIQIPDFLRNR
;
A
#
# COMPACT_ATOMS: atom_id res chain seq x y z
N MET A 1 -13.47 43.14 -35.88
CA MET A 1 -14.07 41.91 -35.33
C MET A 1 -12.90 41.15 -34.71
N LEU A 2 -12.77 41.23 -33.40
CA LEU A 2 -11.74 40.46 -32.67
C LEU A 2 -12.32 39.05 -32.45
N GLU A 3 -11.85 38.07 -33.20
CA GLU A 3 -12.07 36.68 -32.89
C GLU A 3 -11.25 36.37 -31.61
N ILE A 4 -11.95 36.22 -30.52
CA ILE A 4 -11.39 35.55 -29.32
C ILE A 4 -11.30 34.08 -29.72
N MET A 5 -10.14 33.65 -30.18
CA MET A 5 -9.83 32.24 -30.20
C MET A 5 -9.76 31.80 -28.74
N SER A 6 -10.82 31.18 -28.23
CA SER A 6 -10.81 30.41 -27.02
C SER A 6 -9.89 29.20 -27.27
N ASN A 7 -8.61 29.35 -26.97
CA ASN A 7 -7.69 28.27 -26.86
C ASN A 7 -7.93 27.67 -25.48
N GLU A 8 -9.10 27.09 -25.27
CA GLU A 8 -9.39 26.19 -24.16
C GLU A 8 -8.78 24.81 -24.48
N ALA A 9 -7.47 24.78 -24.60
CA ALA A 9 -6.76 23.63 -24.11
C ALA A 9 -6.75 23.80 -22.58
N GLU A 10 -7.80 23.31 -21.91
CA GLU A 10 -7.77 23.11 -20.50
C GLU A 10 -6.50 22.31 -20.23
N SER A 11 -5.52 22.97 -19.60
CA SER A 11 -4.28 22.35 -19.17
C SER A 11 -4.62 21.44 -17.97
N SER A 12 -5.26 20.31 -18.26
CA SER A 12 -5.45 19.31 -17.24
C SER A 12 -4.08 18.75 -16.86
N ALA A 13 -3.82 18.59 -15.57
CA ALA A 13 -2.56 18.04 -15.08
C ALA A 13 -2.31 16.67 -15.71
N LYS A 14 -1.09 16.44 -16.23
CA LYS A 14 -0.72 15.15 -16.80
C LYS A 14 -0.39 14.17 -15.68
N ILE A 15 -1.26 13.18 -15.48
CA ILE A 15 -1.16 12.17 -14.43
C ILE A 15 -0.78 10.84 -15.06
N ILE A 16 0.27 10.19 -14.54
CA ILE A 16 0.69 8.86 -14.99
C ILE A 16 0.58 7.87 -13.82
N VAL A 17 -0.03 6.70 -14.08
CA VAL A 17 -0.15 5.61 -13.12
C VAL A 17 0.76 4.46 -13.56
N ILE A 18 1.77 4.16 -12.76
CA ILE A 18 2.75 3.11 -13.04
C ILE A 18 2.47 1.90 -12.15
N GLY A 19 2.04 0.81 -12.76
CA GLY A 19 1.90 -0.48 -12.09
C GLY A 19 3.21 -1.26 -12.12
N VAL A 20 3.82 -1.53 -10.97
CA VAL A 20 5.13 -2.18 -10.88
C VAL A 20 5.00 -3.62 -10.38
N GLY A 21 5.47 -4.57 -11.20
CA GLY A 21 5.40 -6.00 -10.91
C GLY A 21 3.99 -6.59 -11.08
N GLY A 22 3.81 -7.86 -10.75
CA GLY A 22 2.55 -8.57 -11.03
C GLY A 22 1.33 -7.94 -10.38
N ALA A 23 1.37 -7.65 -9.08
CA ALA A 23 0.24 -7.04 -8.39
C ALA A 23 -0.04 -5.60 -8.85
N GLY A 24 1.02 -4.80 -9.10
CA GLY A 24 0.85 -3.45 -9.68
C GLY A 24 0.22 -3.49 -11.07
N ASN A 25 0.65 -4.41 -11.92
CA ASN A 25 0.05 -4.58 -13.26
C ASN A 25 -1.41 -5.04 -13.17
N ASN A 26 -1.78 -5.90 -12.20
CA ASN A 26 -3.16 -6.30 -11.99
C ASN A 26 -4.04 -5.13 -11.54
N ALA A 27 -3.54 -4.29 -10.63
CA ALA A 27 -4.23 -3.08 -10.22
C ALA A 27 -4.46 -2.12 -11.41
N VAL A 28 -3.42 -1.89 -12.23
CA VAL A 28 -3.54 -1.09 -13.46
C VAL A 28 -4.52 -1.71 -14.45
N ASN A 29 -4.50 -3.03 -14.65
CA ASN A 29 -5.47 -3.71 -15.51
C ASN A 29 -6.91 -3.40 -15.08
N ARG A 30 -7.16 -3.40 -13.78
CA ARG A 30 -8.48 -3.07 -13.23
C ARG A 30 -8.83 -1.60 -13.45
N MET A 31 -7.90 -0.68 -13.25
CA MET A 31 -8.10 0.75 -13.52
C MET A 31 -8.46 1.01 -14.98
N VAL A 32 -7.83 0.29 -15.91
CA VAL A 32 -8.14 0.34 -17.34
C VAL A 32 -9.52 -0.26 -17.64
N GLU A 33 -9.89 -1.37 -16.99
CA GLU A 33 -11.22 -1.99 -17.13
C GLU A 33 -12.35 -1.08 -16.65
N GLU A 34 -12.14 -0.36 -15.56
CA GLU A 34 -13.09 0.60 -14.97
C GLU A 34 -13.06 1.96 -15.70
N ALA A 35 -12.25 2.08 -16.77
CA ALA A 35 -12.14 3.27 -17.61
C ALA A 35 -11.90 4.57 -16.84
N ILE A 36 -10.98 4.56 -15.86
CA ILE A 36 -10.59 5.77 -15.13
C ILE A 36 -10.04 6.78 -16.13
N GLY A 37 -10.68 7.94 -16.20
CA GLY A 37 -10.35 9.00 -17.16
C GLY A 37 -9.24 9.94 -16.67
N GLY A 38 -8.64 10.68 -17.62
CA GLY A 38 -7.67 11.74 -17.29
C GLY A 38 -6.31 11.26 -16.80
N VAL A 39 -5.98 9.97 -16.98
CA VAL A 39 -4.70 9.37 -16.57
C VAL A 39 -4.10 8.50 -17.67
N GLU A 40 -2.78 8.47 -17.74
CA GLU A 40 -2.02 7.55 -18.59
C GLU A 40 -1.58 6.33 -17.77
N PHE A 41 -1.75 5.13 -18.32
CA PHE A 41 -1.39 3.90 -17.63
C PHE A 41 -0.13 3.27 -18.21
N VAL A 42 0.80 2.88 -17.31
CA VAL A 42 2.06 2.22 -17.65
C VAL A 42 2.20 0.94 -16.83
N GLY A 43 2.43 -0.18 -17.49
CA GLY A 43 2.75 -1.45 -16.84
C GLY A 43 4.25 -1.72 -16.88
N VAL A 44 4.88 -1.89 -15.70
CA VAL A 44 6.32 -2.15 -15.57
C VAL A 44 6.55 -3.50 -14.91
N ASN A 45 7.36 -4.38 -15.53
CA ASN A 45 7.67 -5.68 -14.95
C ASN A 45 9.03 -6.21 -15.43
N THR A 46 9.63 -7.12 -14.65
CA THR A 46 10.79 -7.93 -15.02
C THR A 46 10.39 -9.23 -15.73
N ASP A 47 9.11 -9.61 -15.67
CA ASP A 47 8.56 -10.81 -16.27
C ASP A 47 7.83 -10.45 -17.58
N LYS A 48 8.40 -10.91 -18.71
CA LYS A 48 7.86 -10.65 -20.04
C LYS A 48 6.50 -11.32 -20.25
N GLN A 49 6.28 -12.50 -19.68
CA GLN A 49 4.99 -13.20 -19.80
C GLN A 49 3.89 -12.46 -19.05
N ALA A 50 4.18 -11.94 -17.85
CA ALA A 50 3.23 -11.13 -17.12
C ALA A 50 2.86 -9.83 -17.86
N LEU A 51 3.81 -9.20 -18.57
CA LEU A 51 3.54 -8.01 -19.38
C LEU A 51 2.61 -8.27 -20.55
N THR A 52 2.60 -9.48 -21.14
CA THR A 52 1.65 -9.81 -22.22
C THR A 52 0.19 -9.83 -21.73
N LEU A 53 -0.04 -9.95 -20.45
CA LEU A 53 -1.36 -9.91 -19.81
C LEU A 53 -1.73 -8.52 -19.30
N CYS A 54 -0.80 -7.56 -19.37
CA CYS A 54 -1.04 -6.20 -18.96
C CYS A 54 -1.90 -5.48 -20.00
N LYS A 55 -2.96 -4.80 -19.52
CA LYS A 55 -3.92 -4.03 -20.33
C LYS A 55 -3.54 -2.55 -20.46
N ALA A 56 -2.48 -2.12 -19.79
CA ALA A 56 -1.96 -0.77 -19.92
C ALA A 56 -1.59 -0.48 -21.39
N PRO A 57 -1.93 0.70 -21.93
CA PRO A 57 -1.55 1.09 -23.28
C PRO A 57 -0.02 1.09 -23.49
N THR A 58 0.72 1.41 -22.43
CA THR A 58 2.18 1.43 -22.44
C THR A 58 2.71 0.38 -21.48
N VAL A 59 3.63 -0.47 -21.95
CA VAL A 59 4.29 -1.48 -21.12
C VAL A 59 5.79 -1.38 -21.26
N LEU A 60 6.52 -1.52 -20.15
CA LEU A 60 7.98 -1.50 -20.11
C LEU A 60 8.52 -2.74 -19.39
N GLN A 61 9.31 -3.53 -20.11
CA GLN A 61 10.10 -4.58 -19.48
C GLN A 61 11.39 -3.98 -18.93
N ILE A 62 11.63 -4.13 -17.61
CA ILE A 62 12.85 -3.66 -16.96
C ILE A 62 13.81 -4.81 -16.68
N GLY A 63 15.12 -4.50 -16.69
CA GLY A 63 16.17 -5.43 -16.29
C GLY A 63 16.30 -6.63 -17.23
N GLU A 64 16.25 -6.42 -18.55
CA GLU A 64 16.34 -7.51 -19.54
C GLU A 64 17.64 -8.30 -19.43
N LYS A 65 18.77 -7.64 -19.20
CA LYS A 65 20.08 -8.30 -19.07
C LYS A 65 20.17 -9.11 -17.78
N ILE A 66 19.59 -8.60 -16.69
CA ILE A 66 19.66 -9.22 -15.35
C ILE A 66 18.70 -10.39 -15.25
N THR A 67 17.43 -10.22 -15.68
CA THR A 67 16.36 -11.20 -15.45
C THR A 67 16.06 -12.07 -16.66
N LYS A 68 16.50 -11.68 -17.86
CA LYS A 68 16.20 -12.33 -19.13
C LYS A 68 14.69 -12.52 -19.37
N GLY A 69 13.86 -11.63 -18.79
CA GLY A 69 12.42 -11.70 -18.89
C GLY A 69 11.74 -12.76 -18.00
N LEU A 70 12.47 -13.37 -17.06
CA LEU A 70 11.97 -14.46 -16.21
C LEU A 70 11.49 -13.98 -14.81
N GLY A 71 11.45 -12.66 -14.59
CA GLY A 71 11.07 -12.11 -13.30
C GLY A 71 12.22 -11.99 -12.29
N ALA A 72 11.95 -11.40 -11.14
CA ALA A 72 12.93 -11.15 -10.09
C ALA A 72 13.03 -12.27 -9.02
N GLY A 73 12.30 -13.38 -9.16
CA GLY A 73 12.39 -14.55 -8.28
C GLY A 73 12.13 -14.25 -6.79
N ALA A 74 11.22 -13.32 -6.47
CA ALA A 74 10.92 -12.85 -5.12
C ALA A 74 12.12 -12.22 -4.37
N GLN A 75 13.12 -11.72 -5.11
CA GLN A 75 14.31 -11.05 -4.59
C GLN A 75 14.23 -9.56 -4.88
N PRO A 76 14.00 -8.69 -3.88
CA PRO A 76 13.90 -7.23 -4.07
C PRO A 76 15.17 -6.62 -4.68
N GLU A 77 16.35 -7.14 -4.32
CA GLU A 77 17.63 -6.65 -4.84
C GLU A 77 17.76 -6.84 -6.37
N VAL A 78 17.14 -7.92 -6.90
CA VAL A 78 17.07 -8.16 -8.35
C VAL A 78 16.12 -7.18 -9.00
N GLY A 79 14.96 -6.91 -8.37
CA GLY A 79 14.01 -5.90 -8.82
C GLY A 79 14.59 -4.49 -8.84
N GLN A 80 15.33 -4.12 -7.81
CA GLN A 80 16.04 -2.84 -7.72
C GLN A 80 17.03 -2.68 -8.88
N LYS A 81 17.95 -3.63 -9.04
CA LYS A 81 18.94 -3.60 -10.12
C LYS A 81 18.30 -3.59 -11.51
N ALA A 82 17.16 -4.27 -11.68
CA ALA A 82 16.40 -4.27 -12.93
C ALA A 82 15.85 -2.87 -13.26
N ALA A 83 15.37 -2.14 -12.25
CA ALA A 83 14.92 -0.76 -12.44
C ALA A 83 16.09 0.20 -12.69
N GLU A 84 17.22 0.01 -11.98
CA GLU A 84 18.44 0.79 -12.20
C GLU A 84 19.01 0.59 -13.63
N GLU A 85 18.90 -0.64 -14.17
CA GLU A 85 19.32 -0.94 -15.55
C GLU A 85 18.51 -0.15 -16.58
N SER A 86 17.20 0.00 -16.35
CA SER A 86 16.24 0.60 -17.29
C SER A 86 15.78 2.00 -16.87
N ILE A 87 16.58 2.71 -16.05
CA ILE A 87 16.15 3.98 -15.44
C ILE A 87 15.93 5.08 -16.49
N GLU A 88 16.70 5.09 -17.56
CA GLU A 88 16.56 6.11 -18.60
C GLU A 88 15.27 5.93 -19.40
N GLU A 89 14.85 4.68 -19.66
CA GLU A 89 13.56 4.37 -20.28
C GLU A 89 12.40 4.78 -19.37
N VAL A 90 12.53 4.58 -18.06
CA VAL A 90 11.55 5.03 -17.09
C VAL A 90 11.43 6.56 -17.09
N LYS A 91 12.53 7.30 -17.06
CA LYS A 91 12.54 8.76 -17.11
C LYS A 91 11.87 9.30 -18.38
N GLN A 92 12.13 8.68 -19.53
CA GLN A 92 11.46 9.05 -20.77
C GLN A 92 9.95 8.86 -20.74
N LEU A 93 9.47 7.80 -20.07
CA LEU A 93 8.03 7.53 -19.94
C LEU A 93 7.31 8.54 -19.05
N ILE A 94 7.98 9.08 -18.04
CA ILE A 94 7.37 10.02 -17.10
C ILE A 94 7.67 11.49 -17.42
N GLU A 95 8.39 11.75 -18.50
CA GLU A 95 8.74 13.11 -18.92
C GLU A 95 7.50 13.96 -19.19
N GLY A 96 7.49 15.16 -18.61
CA GLY A 96 6.38 16.11 -18.73
C GLY A 96 5.12 15.72 -17.94
N ALA A 97 5.21 14.74 -17.03
CA ALA A 97 4.13 14.49 -16.08
C ALA A 97 4.15 15.51 -14.94
N ASP A 98 2.97 15.91 -14.47
CA ASP A 98 2.79 16.75 -13.28
C ASP A 98 2.69 15.87 -12.01
N MET A 99 2.15 14.65 -12.16
CA MET A 99 1.97 13.70 -11.08
C MET A 99 2.21 12.25 -11.53
N VAL A 100 2.86 11.47 -10.67
CA VAL A 100 3.09 10.04 -10.90
C VAL A 100 2.59 9.24 -9.70
N PHE A 101 1.69 8.30 -9.97
CA PHE A 101 1.35 7.24 -9.03
C PHE A 101 2.22 6.02 -9.28
N VAL A 102 2.84 5.51 -8.22
CA VAL A 102 3.56 4.23 -8.25
C VAL A 102 2.77 3.21 -7.43
N THR A 103 2.16 2.23 -8.12
CA THR A 103 1.36 1.20 -7.47
C THR A 103 2.01 -0.17 -7.56
N CYS A 104 2.06 -0.88 -6.44
CA CYS A 104 2.58 -2.24 -6.40
C CYS A 104 2.11 -3.02 -5.17
N GLY A 105 2.18 -4.35 -5.25
CA GLY A 105 2.09 -5.22 -4.07
C GLY A 105 3.48 -5.44 -3.49
N MET A 106 3.68 -5.02 -2.25
CA MET A 106 4.94 -5.19 -1.51
C MET A 106 5.17 -6.65 -1.08
N GLY A 107 6.42 -7.04 -0.95
CA GLY A 107 6.84 -8.37 -0.49
C GLY A 107 7.31 -9.31 -1.61
N GLY A 108 7.02 -8.99 -2.88
CA GLY A 108 7.59 -9.66 -4.05
C GLY A 108 9.00 -9.18 -4.39
N GLY A 109 9.52 -9.59 -5.55
CA GLY A 109 10.83 -9.12 -6.03
C GLY A 109 10.72 -7.80 -6.80
N THR A 110 9.99 -7.80 -7.91
CA THR A 110 9.91 -6.66 -8.82
C THR A 110 9.28 -5.43 -8.16
N GLY A 111 8.03 -5.52 -7.65
CA GLY A 111 7.34 -4.39 -7.05
C GLY A 111 8.12 -3.80 -5.87
N THR A 112 8.60 -4.64 -4.96
CA THR A 112 9.31 -4.22 -3.75
C THR A 112 10.64 -3.53 -4.04
N GLY A 113 11.38 -4.03 -5.05
CA GLY A 113 12.70 -3.49 -5.38
C GLY A 113 12.66 -2.35 -6.38
N ALA A 114 11.83 -2.45 -7.42
CA ALA A 114 11.80 -1.46 -8.50
C ALA A 114 10.98 -0.21 -8.17
N ALA A 115 9.87 -0.34 -7.41
CA ALA A 115 9.01 0.81 -7.13
C ALA A 115 9.75 1.97 -6.44
N PRO A 116 10.63 1.75 -5.42
CA PRO A 116 11.41 2.84 -4.84
C PRO A 116 12.34 3.54 -5.83
N VAL A 117 12.94 2.81 -6.76
CA VAL A 117 13.86 3.38 -7.78
C VAL A 117 13.09 4.24 -8.77
N ILE A 118 11.95 3.74 -9.25
CA ILE A 118 11.07 4.47 -10.17
C ILE A 118 10.54 5.74 -9.51
N ALA A 119 10.08 5.62 -8.27
CA ALA A 119 9.56 6.76 -7.51
C ALA A 119 10.64 7.82 -7.26
N ALA A 120 11.86 7.41 -6.89
CA ALA A 120 12.98 8.33 -6.71
C ALA A 120 13.30 9.09 -7.99
N ALA A 121 13.30 8.43 -9.15
CA ALA A 121 13.50 9.07 -10.44
C ALA A 121 12.43 10.13 -10.75
N ALA A 122 11.15 9.83 -10.48
CA ALA A 122 10.06 10.79 -10.66
C ALA A 122 10.22 12.01 -9.73
N LYS A 123 10.52 11.79 -8.45
CA LYS A 123 10.74 12.84 -7.47
C LYS A 123 11.96 13.71 -7.80
N GLU A 124 13.07 13.10 -8.28
CA GLU A 124 14.25 13.83 -8.76
C GLU A 124 13.97 14.75 -9.96
N MET A 125 12.99 14.39 -10.79
CA MET A 125 12.53 15.21 -11.91
C MET A 125 11.54 16.31 -11.46
N GLY A 126 11.24 16.45 -10.17
CA GLY A 126 10.32 17.44 -9.61
C GLY A 126 8.84 17.11 -9.80
N ILE A 127 8.51 15.87 -10.13
CA ILE A 127 7.14 15.39 -10.35
C ILE A 127 6.53 14.98 -9.01
N LEU A 128 5.30 15.43 -8.71
CA LEU A 128 4.59 14.98 -7.51
C LEU A 128 4.43 13.46 -7.53
N THR A 129 5.07 12.78 -6.58
CA THR A 129 5.16 11.32 -6.58
C THR A 129 4.38 10.71 -5.42
N VAL A 130 3.36 9.91 -5.72
CA VAL A 130 2.51 9.24 -4.73
C VAL A 130 2.64 7.73 -4.84
N GLY A 131 3.02 7.09 -3.74
CA GLY A 131 3.04 5.63 -3.66
C GLY A 131 1.71 5.09 -3.12
N VAL A 132 1.11 4.12 -3.81
CA VAL A 132 -0.10 3.43 -3.35
C VAL A 132 0.16 1.94 -3.38
N VAL A 133 0.38 1.31 -2.22
CA VAL A 133 0.90 -0.04 -2.15
C VAL A 133 0.16 -0.91 -1.15
N THR A 134 0.17 -2.23 -1.38
CA THR A 134 -0.42 -3.19 -0.45
C THR A 134 0.67 -3.94 0.33
N LYS A 135 0.38 -4.25 1.60
CA LYS A 135 1.12 -5.25 2.39
C LYS A 135 0.54 -6.64 2.14
N PRO A 136 1.38 -7.69 2.05
CA PRO A 136 0.90 -9.05 1.85
C PRO A 136 0.05 -9.53 3.04
N PHE A 137 -0.79 -10.54 2.80
CA PHE A 137 -1.47 -11.26 3.87
C PHE A 137 -0.47 -12.01 4.75
N ARG A 138 -0.78 -12.19 6.04
CA ARG A 138 0.07 -12.94 6.98
C ARG A 138 0.33 -14.37 6.56
N PHE A 139 -0.61 -15.01 5.87
CA PHE A 139 -0.44 -16.37 5.36
C PHE A 139 0.55 -16.48 4.19
N GLU A 140 0.93 -15.38 3.55
CA GLU A 140 1.89 -15.36 2.44
C GLU A 140 3.36 -15.55 2.87
N ALA A 141 3.63 -15.83 4.11
CA ALA A 141 4.90 -16.10 4.78
C ALA A 141 5.64 -14.88 5.34
N LYS A 142 6.39 -15.13 6.43
CA LYS A 142 7.16 -14.07 7.12
C LYS A 142 8.21 -13.40 6.26
N THR A 143 8.86 -14.15 5.37
CA THR A 143 9.89 -13.59 4.47
C THR A 143 9.27 -12.54 3.55
N ARG A 144 8.06 -12.82 3.00
CA ARG A 144 7.35 -11.87 2.14
C ARG A 144 6.94 -10.61 2.91
N MET A 145 6.49 -10.77 4.15
CA MET A 145 6.17 -9.62 5.02
C MET A 145 7.42 -8.79 5.35
N ASN A 146 8.56 -9.43 5.67
CA ASN A 146 9.81 -8.72 5.94
C ASN A 146 10.30 -7.93 4.72
N ASN A 147 10.25 -8.54 3.53
CA ASN A 147 10.55 -7.85 2.29
C ASN A 147 9.62 -6.65 2.08
N ALA A 148 8.32 -6.81 2.37
CA ALA A 148 7.34 -5.73 2.26
C ALA A 148 7.67 -4.56 3.17
N LEU A 149 7.97 -4.82 4.44
CA LEU A 149 8.32 -3.77 5.40
C LEU A 149 9.57 -2.99 4.97
N THR A 150 10.62 -3.71 4.55
CA THR A 150 11.84 -3.06 4.02
C THR A 150 11.55 -2.24 2.75
N GLY A 151 10.73 -2.77 1.84
CA GLY A 151 10.33 -2.07 0.61
C GLY A 151 9.51 -0.80 0.90
N ILE A 152 8.59 -0.86 1.86
CA ILE A 152 7.79 0.28 2.31
C ILE A 152 8.68 1.38 2.89
N GLU A 153 9.65 1.03 3.74
CA GLU A 153 10.61 1.99 4.31
C GLU A 153 11.48 2.65 3.22
N ASN A 154 11.86 1.92 2.19
CA ASN A 154 12.61 2.46 1.06
C ASN A 154 11.72 3.37 0.19
N LEU A 155 10.48 2.94 -0.10
CA LEU A 155 9.54 3.72 -0.90
C LEU A 155 9.12 5.00 -0.18
N LYS A 156 8.92 4.97 1.15
CA LYS A 156 8.61 6.15 1.97
C LYS A 156 9.62 7.29 1.80
N LYS A 157 10.89 6.96 1.56
CA LYS A 157 11.95 7.96 1.34
C LYS A 157 11.97 8.49 -0.10
N ALA A 158 11.40 7.74 -1.03
CA ALA A 158 11.44 8.00 -2.45
C ALA A 158 10.19 8.72 -2.98
N VAL A 159 9.10 8.78 -2.22
CA VAL A 159 7.84 9.44 -2.60
C VAL A 159 7.58 10.69 -1.76
N ASP A 160 6.66 11.53 -2.20
CA ASP A 160 6.12 12.65 -1.42
C ASP A 160 5.08 12.19 -0.41
N THR A 161 4.19 11.31 -0.88
CA THR A 161 3.12 10.73 -0.08
C THR A 161 3.04 9.23 -0.31
N LEU A 162 2.86 8.46 0.76
CA LEU A 162 2.75 7.00 0.72
C LEU A 162 1.46 6.53 1.38
N ILE A 163 0.63 5.83 0.62
CA ILE A 163 -0.57 5.15 1.09
C ILE A 163 -0.27 3.65 1.17
N VAL A 164 -0.42 3.06 2.34
CA VAL A 164 -0.15 1.63 2.58
C VAL A 164 -1.44 0.94 3.00
N ILE A 165 -1.85 -0.07 2.25
CA ILE A 165 -3.07 -0.84 2.48
C ILE A 165 -2.69 -2.24 2.96
N PRO A 166 -3.00 -2.62 4.22
CA PRO A 166 -2.73 -3.96 4.71
C PRO A 166 -3.77 -4.96 4.20
N ASN A 167 -3.35 -5.97 3.42
CA ASN A 167 -4.29 -6.98 2.91
C ASN A 167 -5.00 -7.75 4.04
N ASP A 168 -4.37 -7.90 5.21
CA ASP A 168 -5.02 -8.53 6.37
C ASP A 168 -6.32 -7.84 6.78
N LYS A 169 -6.42 -6.51 6.58
CA LYS A 169 -7.62 -5.74 6.86
C LYS A 169 -8.78 -6.05 5.92
N LEU A 170 -8.48 -6.51 4.73
CA LEU A 170 -9.50 -6.99 3.79
C LEU A 170 -10.23 -8.22 4.33
N LEU A 171 -9.55 -9.05 5.16
CA LEU A 171 -10.18 -10.22 5.79
C LEU A 171 -11.24 -9.85 6.84
N GLU A 172 -11.21 -8.61 7.34
CA GLU A 172 -12.21 -8.11 8.31
C GLU A 172 -13.53 -7.72 7.62
N ILE A 173 -13.48 -7.40 6.31
CA ILE A 173 -14.63 -6.91 5.52
C ILE A 173 -15.19 -7.93 4.53
N VAL A 174 -14.45 -9.01 4.22
CA VAL A 174 -14.91 -10.05 3.30
C VAL A 174 -15.65 -11.16 4.02
N ASP A 175 -16.60 -11.82 3.31
CA ASP A 175 -17.31 -13.00 3.84
C ASP A 175 -16.33 -14.19 4.00
N ARG A 176 -16.60 -15.04 4.97
CA ARG A 176 -15.85 -16.30 5.19
C ARG A 176 -15.87 -17.26 3.99
N ARG A 177 -16.79 -17.06 3.06
CA ARG A 177 -16.90 -17.84 1.82
C ARG A 177 -16.08 -17.26 0.67
N THR A 178 -15.49 -16.07 0.85
CA THR A 178 -14.69 -15.41 -0.17
C THR A 178 -13.49 -16.26 -0.55
N THR A 179 -13.33 -16.51 -1.83
CA THR A 179 -12.20 -17.30 -2.37
C THR A 179 -10.92 -16.47 -2.39
N MET A 180 -9.74 -17.13 -2.43
CA MET A 180 -8.46 -16.43 -2.50
C MET A 180 -8.35 -15.50 -3.73
N PRO A 181 -8.77 -15.87 -4.94
CA PRO A 181 -8.78 -14.94 -6.08
C PRO A 181 -9.68 -13.71 -5.86
N GLU A 182 -10.79 -13.86 -5.17
CA GLU A 182 -11.68 -12.75 -4.84
C GLU A 182 -11.06 -11.81 -3.81
N ALA A 183 -10.38 -12.35 -2.79
CA ALA A 183 -9.68 -11.55 -1.80
C ALA A 183 -8.53 -10.73 -2.43
N LEU A 184 -7.77 -11.33 -3.37
CA LEU A 184 -6.73 -10.61 -4.12
C LEU A 184 -7.33 -9.55 -5.04
N ARG A 185 -8.46 -9.84 -5.71
CA ARG A 185 -9.17 -8.82 -6.49
C ARG A 185 -9.64 -7.66 -5.63
N LYS A 186 -10.07 -7.92 -4.40
CA LYS A 186 -10.45 -6.86 -3.47
C LYS A 186 -9.26 -5.96 -3.10
N ALA A 187 -8.06 -6.53 -2.97
CA ALA A 187 -6.84 -5.74 -2.78
C ALA A 187 -6.54 -4.83 -3.99
N ASP A 188 -6.66 -5.36 -5.21
CA ASP A 188 -6.49 -4.58 -6.43
C ASP A 188 -7.56 -3.48 -6.57
N GLU A 189 -8.81 -3.76 -6.15
CA GLU A 189 -9.92 -2.80 -6.13
C GLU A 189 -9.65 -1.63 -5.16
N VAL A 190 -9.10 -1.89 -3.99
CA VAL A 190 -8.75 -0.83 -3.03
C VAL A 190 -7.61 0.05 -3.57
N LEU A 191 -6.61 -0.54 -4.24
CA LEU A 191 -5.57 0.25 -4.93
C LEU A 191 -6.18 1.13 -6.03
N GLN A 192 -7.11 0.60 -6.81
CA GLN A 192 -7.82 1.34 -7.84
C GLN A 192 -8.65 2.48 -7.25
N GLN A 193 -9.44 2.22 -6.21
CA GLN A 193 -10.24 3.24 -5.53
C GLN A 193 -9.39 4.36 -4.93
N ALA A 194 -8.21 4.03 -4.39
CA ALA A 194 -7.29 5.01 -3.86
C ALA A 194 -6.74 5.95 -4.94
N VAL A 195 -6.35 5.42 -6.09
CA VAL A 195 -5.90 6.24 -7.23
C VAL A 195 -7.05 7.04 -7.78
N GLN A 196 -8.20 6.41 -8.02
CA GLN A 196 -9.39 7.05 -8.55
C GLN A 196 -9.86 8.19 -7.65
N GLY A 197 -9.91 7.99 -6.34
CA GLY A 197 -10.35 9.03 -5.40
C GLY A 197 -9.51 10.30 -5.45
N ILE A 198 -8.24 10.20 -5.86
CA ILE A 198 -7.37 11.37 -6.05
C ILE A 198 -7.50 11.93 -7.45
N THR A 199 -7.58 11.08 -8.47
CA THR A 199 -7.67 11.53 -9.87
C THR A 199 -9.01 12.19 -10.19
N ASP A 200 -10.10 11.69 -9.60
CA ASP A 200 -11.44 12.29 -9.75
C ASP A 200 -11.47 13.72 -9.21
N LEU A 201 -10.75 14.00 -8.11
CA LEU A 201 -10.63 15.35 -7.56
C LEU A 201 -10.01 16.37 -8.51
N ILE A 202 -9.07 15.91 -9.35
CA ILE A 202 -8.28 16.75 -10.25
C ILE A 202 -8.98 16.89 -11.61
N ASN A 203 -9.58 15.80 -12.10
CA ASN A 203 -10.05 15.70 -13.49
C ASN A 203 -11.54 15.96 -13.67
N LEU A 204 -12.37 15.72 -12.65
CA LEU A 204 -13.80 15.86 -12.79
C LEU A 204 -14.25 17.30 -12.49
N PRO A 205 -15.07 17.92 -13.36
CA PRO A 205 -15.65 19.22 -13.07
C PRO A 205 -16.61 19.10 -11.88
N ALA A 206 -16.38 19.90 -10.85
CA ALA A 206 -17.17 19.89 -9.62
C ALA A 206 -17.78 21.28 -9.35
N LEU A 207 -18.77 21.37 -8.44
CA LEU A 207 -19.31 22.65 -7.97
C LEU A 207 -18.26 23.47 -7.22
N ILE A 208 -17.40 22.77 -6.46
CA ILE A 208 -16.21 23.31 -5.80
C ILE A 208 -15.05 22.47 -6.30
N ASN A 209 -14.33 23.00 -7.29
CA ASN A 209 -13.16 22.33 -7.85
C ASN A 209 -11.97 22.52 -6.93
N LEU A 210 -11.23 21.41 -6.75
CA LEU A 210 -9.89 21.45 -6.22
C LEU A 210 -8.93 21.58 -7.40
N ASP A 211 -8.07 22.57 -7.38
CA ASP A 211 -7.03 22.65 -8.37
C ASP A 211 -5.84 21.72 -8.05
N PHE A 212 -5.02 21.45 -9.05
CA PHE A 212 -3.85 20.60 -8.87
C PHE A 212 -2.87 21.16 -7.83
N ALA A 213 -2.79 22.48 -7.68
CA ALA A 213 -1.89 23.14 -6.72
C ALA A 213 -2.32 22.88 -5.27
N ASP A 214 -3.63 22.76 -5.00
CA ASP A 214 -4.17 22.38 -3.70
C ASP A 214 -3.75 20.94 -3.35
N VAL A 215 -3.94 20.01 -4.29
CA VAL A 215 -3.52 18.62 -4.12
C VAL A 215 -2.00 18.51 -3.90
N GLN A 216 -1.21 19.27 -4.67
CA GLN A 216 0.22 19.33 -4.52
C GLN A 216 0.63 19.81 -3.12
N THR A 217 0.00 20.86 -2.61
CA THR A 217 0.27 21.42 -1.27
C THR A 217 0.02 20.41 -0.16
N VAL A 218 -1.05 19.62 -0.29
CA VAL A 218 -1.45 18.60 0.71
C VAL A 218 -0.60 17.34 0.63
N MET A 219 0.02 17.03 -0.52
CA MET A 219 0.72 15.77 -0.74
C MET A 219 2.24 15.88 -0.78
N THR A 220 2.82 17.04 -1.09
CA THR A 220 4.28 17.18 -1.20
C THR A 220 4.95 17.01 0.16
N ASP A 221 5.89 16.06 0.24
CA ASP A 221 6.73 15.75 1.42
C ASP A 221 5.92 15.48 2.72
N LYS A 222 4.72 14.87 2.60
CA LYS A 222 3.86 14.60 3.76
C LYS A 222 4.07 13.19 4.36
N GLY A 223 4.80 12.32 3.69
CA GLY A 223 5.09 10.98 4.18
C GLY A 223 3.87 10.06 4.13
N ILE A 224 3.47 9.46 5.25
CA ILE A 224 2.34 8.53 5.26
C ILE A 224 1.01 9.29 5.18
N ALA A 225 0.15 8.87 4.26
CA ALA A 225 -1.21 9.36 4.12
C ALA A 225 -2.24 8.26 4.38
N HIS A 226 -3.40 8.72 4.77
CA HIS A 226 -4.58 7.92 5.01
C HIS A 226 -5.62 8.26 3.94
N ILE A 227 -6.18 7.25 3.29
CA ILE A 227 -7.31 7.43 2.40
C ILE A 227 -8.45 6.56 2.86
N GLY A 228 -9.61 7.16 3.02
CA GLY A 228 -10.84 6.44 3.35
C GLY A 228 -11.95 6.84 2.40
N ILE A 229 -12.75 5.87 2.01
CA ILE A 229 -13.91 6.04 1.16
C ILE A 229 -15.11 5.49 1.90
N GLY A 230 -16.18 6.27 1.95
CA GLY A 230 -17.45 5.84 2.49
C GLY A 230 -18.58 6.17 1.54
N GLU A 231 -19.58 5.30 1.50
CA GLU A 231 -20.75 5.42 0.63
C GLU A 231 -21.99 5.09 1.46
N ALA A 232 -22.99 5.97 1.37
CA ALA A 232 -24.25 5.76 2.10
C ALA A 232 -25.45 6.26 1.30
N ARG A 233 -26.63 5.86 1.72
CA ARG A 233 -27.91 6.25 1.14
C ARG A 233 -28.91 6.61 2.23
N GLY A 234 -29.86 7.50 1.90
CA GLY A 234 -30.92 7.91 2.79
C GLY A 234 -30.71 9.29 3.39
N ASP A 235 -31.50 9.64 4.40
CA ASP A 235 -31.54 10.98 4.97
C ASP A 235 -30.22 11.42 5.63
N ASP A 236 -29.51 10.50 6.32
CA ASP A 236 -28.25 10.75 7.01
C ASP A 236 -27.00 10.34 6.18
N LYS A 237 -27.17 10.24 4.85
CA LYS A 237 -26.17 9.69 3.93
C LYS A 237 -24.76 10.30 4.05
N ALA A 238 -24.68 11.61 4.20
CA ALA A 238 -23.39 12.29 4.31
C ALA A 238 -22.67 11.96 5.62
N MET A 239 -23.40 11.94 6.74
CA MET A 239 -22.84 11.59 8.04
C MET A 239 -22.42 10.13 8.10
N GLU A 240 -23.23 9.22 7.58
CA GLU A 240 -22.88 7.80 7.52
C GLU A 240 -21.68 7.57 6.58
N ALA A 241 -21.63 8.21 5.42
CA ALA A 241 -20.53 8.09 4.48
C ALA A 241 -19.21 8.62 5.08
N VAL A 242 -19.21 9.80 5.73
CA VAL A 242 -17.99 10.32 6.35
C VAL A 242 -17.52 9.47 7.51
N GLN A 243 -18.41 8.92 8.31
CA GLN A 243 -18.06 8.00 9.40
C GLN A 243 -17.43 6.71 8.83
N GLN A 244 -17.96 6.16 7.76
CA GLN A 244 -17.35 5.01 7.07
C GLN A 244 -15.97 5.36 6.51
N ALA A 245 -15.82 6.54 5.88
CA ALA A 245 -14.54 6.98 5.33
C ALA A 245 -13.45 7.08 6.39
N VAL A 246 -13.72 7.76 7.52
CA VAL A 246 -12.72 8.00 8.58
C VAL A 246 -12.47 6.80 9.48
N SER A 247 -13.44 5.88 9.59
CA SER A 247 -13.33 4.65 10.38
C SER A 247 -13.07 3.41 9.54
N SER A 248 -12.66 3.60 8.28
CA SER A 248 -12.43 2.49 7.36
C SER A 248 -11.51 1.44 7.99
N PRO A 249 -11.97 0.17 8.10
CA PRO A 249 -11.16 -0.89 8.69
C PRO A 249 -9.91 -1.22 7.86
N LEU A 250 -9.84 -0.73 6.61
CA LEU A 250 -8.70 -0.94 5.71
C LEU A 250 -7.42 -0.22 6.14
N LEU A 251 -7.51 0.65 7.15
CA LEU A 251 -6.43 1.56 7.52
C LEU A 251 -5.78 1.13 8.83
N GLU A 252 -4.45 1.20 8.90
CA GLU A 252 -3.70 0.90 10.14
C GLU A 252 -3.63 2.12 11.08
N THR A 253 -3.96 3.30 10.58
CA THR A 253 -3.82 4.58 11.29
C THR A 253 -5.16 5.30 11.40
N THR A 254 -5.27 6.23 12.32
CA THR A 254 -6.43 7.12 12.46
C THR A 254 -6.09 8.48 11.87
N ILE A 255 -7.09 9.23 11.43
CA ILE A 255 -6.89 10.59 10.90
C ILE A 255 -6.54 11.62 11.98
N LYS A 256 -6.55 11.23 13.28
CA LYS A 256 -6.22 12.11 14.40
C LYS A 256 -4.80 12.65 14.29
N GLY A 257 -4.69 13.97 14.37
CA GLY A 257 -3.40 14.65 14.28
C GLY A 257 -2.85 14.80 12.86
N ALA A 258 -3.68 14.58 11.84
CA ALA A 258 -3.36 14.96 10.48
C ALA A 258 -3.18 16.48 10.38
N THR A 259 -2.18 16.92 9.64
CA THR A 259 -1.95 18.36 9.44
C THR A 259 -2.74 18.92 8.25
N HIS A 260 -3.05 18.08 7.29
CA HIS A 260 -3.81 18.45 6.10
C HIS A 260 -4.82 17.35 5.78
N VAL A 261 -6.01 17.75 5.37
CA VAL A 261 -7.06 16.83 4.94
C VAL A 261 -7.72 17.34 3.68
N ILE A 262 -7.93 16.47 2.72
CA ILE A 262 -8.82 16.71 1.57
C ILE A 262 -10.10 15.92 1.82
N ILE A 263 -11.23 16.57 1.70
CA ILE A 263 -12.56 15.96 1.72
C ILE A 263 -13.20 16.18 0.36
N ASN A 264 -13.54 15.10 -0.32
CA ASN A 264 -14.34 15.15 -1.53
C ASN A 264 -15.70 14.51 -1.28
N ILE A 265 -16.74 15.25 -1.53
CA ILE A 265 -18.12 14.78 -1.41
C ILE A 265 -18.76 14.74 -2.78
N SER A 266 -19.31 13.61 -3.18
CA SER A 266 -20.02 13.43 -4.45
C SER A 266 -21.37 12.78 -4.25
N GLY A 267 -22.33 13.14 -5.10
CA GLY A 267 -23.69 12.60 -5.11
C GLY A 267 -24.78 13.65 -4.93
N ASP A 268 -25.96 13.20 -4.53
CA ASP A 268 -27.12 14.05 -4.25
C ASP A 268 -27.02 14.61 -2.82
N ILE A 269 -26.25 15.68 -2.66
CA ILE A 269 -25.88 16.26 -1.36
C ILE A 269 -26.41 17.70 -1.21
N SER A 270 -26.88 18.03 -0.02
CA SER A 270 -27.23 19.39 0.37
C SER A 270 -26.03 20.14 0.96
N LEU A 271 -26.14 21.47 1.07
CA LEU A 271 -25.13 22.28 1.74
C LEU A 271 -24.99 21.91 3.22
N MET A 272 -26.08 21.49 3.86
CA MET A 272 -26.04 21.07 5.28
C MET A 272 -25.29 19.75 5.42
N ASP A 273 -25.55 18.79 4.54
CA ASP A 273 -24.82 17.51 4.52
C ASP A 273 -23.31 17.73 4.38
N ALA A 274 -22.93 18.62 3.48
CA ALA A 274 -21.53 18.97 3.25
C ALA A 274 -20.88 19.63 4.47
N ASN A 275 -21.61 20.56 5.14
CA ASN A 275 -21.15 21.21 6.36
C ASN A 275 -20.98 20.20 7.52
N ASP A 276 -21.93 19.29 7.70
CA ASP A 276 -21.91 18.33 8.80
C ASP A 276 -20.76 17.31 8.61
N ALA A 277 -20.55 16.85 7.39
CA ALA A 277 -19.41 15.97 7.07
C ALA A 277 -18.06 16.67 7.31
N ALA A 278 -17.89 17.92 6.89
CA ALA A 278 -16.65 18.67 7.09
C ALA A 278 -16.41 18.96 8.58
N SER A 279 -17.46 19.34 9.32
CA SER A 279 -17.39 19.59 10.76
C SER A 279 -16.99 18.33 11.55
N TYR A 280 -17.54 17.19 11.18
CA TYR A 280 -17.17 15.90 11.78
C TYR A 280 -15.69 15.54 11.58
N VAL A 281 -15.16 15.75 10.39
CA VAL A 281 -13.73 15.53 10.12
C VAL A 281 -12.87 16.50 10.93
N GLN A 282 -13.25 17.78 11.02
CA GLN A 282 -12.53 18.80 11.77
C GLN A 282 -12.49 18.47 13.28
N GLU A 283 -13.60 17.97 13.84
CA GLU A 283 -13.64 17.53 15.24
C GLU A 283 -12.66 16.37 15.49
N LEU A 284 -12.51 15.45 14.56
CA LEU A 284 -11.62 14.30 14.69
C LEU A 284 -10.13 14.66 14.50
N THR A 285 -9.81 15.59 13.63
CA THR A 285 -8.43 15.94 13.26
C THR A 285 -7.86 17.05 14.15
N GLY A 286 -8.68 17.96 14.61
CA GLY A 286 -8.31 19.10 15.43
C GLY A 286 -8.48 20.44 14.72
N GLU A 287 -8.52 21.54 15.50
CA GLU A 287 -8.79 22.90 14.98
C GLU A 287 -7.66 23.45 14.08
N ASP A 288 -6.43 22.98 14.26
CA ASP A 288 -5.26 23.45 13.51
C ASP A 288 -5.07 22.75 12.13
N THR A 289 -5.98 21.82 11.77
CA THR A 289 -5.88 21.05 10.53
C THR A 289 -6.32 21.89 9.34
N ASN A 290 -5.49 21.93 8.30
CA ASN A 290 -5.87 22.55 7.02
C ASN A 290 -6.79 21.59 6.25
N ILE A 291 -8.07 21.92 6.13
CA ILE A 291 -9.06 21.12 5.41
C ILE A 291 -9.35 21.77 4.07
N ILE A 292 -9.13 21.04 2.99
CA ILE A 292 -9.48 21.40 1.63
C ILE A 292 -10.72 20.59 1.23
N PHE A 293 -11.72 21.29 0.72
CA PHE A 293 -13.04 20.74 0.47
C PHE A 293 -13.41 20.80 -1.02
N GLY A 294 -13.78 19.63 -1.58
CA GLY A 294 -14.35 19.50 -2.92
C GLY A 294 -15.78 18.97 -2.86
N ALA A 295 -16.63 19.45 -3.74
CA ALA A 295 -18.02 19.00 -3.84
C ALA A 295 -18.45 18.81 -5.29
N MET A 296 -18.87 17.60 -5.63
CA MET A 296 -19.43 17.26 -6.94
C MET A 296 -20.89 16.84 -6.76
N TYR A 297 -21.80 17.62 -7.36
CA TYR A 297 -23.21 17.27 -7.37
C TYR A 297 -23.52 16.32 -8.53
N ASP A 298 -24.10 15.17 -8.21
CA ASP A 298 -24.53 14.16 -9.19
C ASP A 298 -25.98 13.75 -8.89
N ASP A 299 -26.89 14.18 -9.72
CA ASP A 299 -28.33 13.88 -9.63
C ASP A 299 -28.73 12.57 -10.32
N SER A 300 -27.78 11.89 -10.96
CA SER A 300 -28.03 10.61 -11.61
C SER A 300 -28.37 9.50 -10.62
N VAL A 301 -27.92 9.62 -9.36
CA VAL A 301 -28.17 8.68 -8.27
C VAL A 301 -28.82 9.41 -7.10
N ALA A 302 -30.15 9.36 -7.03
CA ALA A 302 -30.89 9.98 -5.93
C ALA A 302 -30.55 9.32 -4.57
N ASP A 303 -30.59 10.13 -3.51
CA ASP A 303 -30.36 9.72 -2.11
C ASP A 303 -29.02 9.01 -1.87
N TYR A 304 -27.98 9.33 -2.62
CA TYR A 304 -26.66 8.73 -2.51
C TYR A 304 -25.61 9.77 -2.20
N ALA A 305 -24.69 9.43 -1.32
CA ALA A 305 -23.49 10.21 -1.06
C ALA A 305 -22.25 9.30 -1.03
N LYS A 306 -21.19 9.74 -1.68
CA LYS A 306 -19.85 9.14 -1.61
C LYS A 306 -18.89 10.19 -1.09
N ILE A 307 -18.17 9.86 -0.03
CA ILE A 307 -17.18 10.74 0.59
C ILE A 307 -15.82 10.09 0.56
N THR A 308 -14.85 10.80 0.00
CA THR A 308 -13.44 10.43 0.03
C THR A 308 -12.70 11.38 0.95
N VAL A 309 -12.02 10.85 1.94
CA VAL A 309 -11.19 11.60 2.89
C VAL A 309 -9.73 11.19 2.70
N ILE A 310 -8.85 12.17 2.44
CA ILE A 310 -7.41 11.96 2.34
C ILE A 310 -6.75 12.80 3.42
N ALA A 311 -6.14 12.13 4.40
CA ALA A 311 -5.46 12.79 5.52
C ALA A 311 -3.95 12.56 5.42
N THR A 312 -3.17 13.65 5.50
CA THR A 312 -1.71 13.63 5.35
C THR A 312 -1.01 14.33 6.52
N GLY A 313 0.31 14.16 6.61
CA GLY A 313 1.08 14.73 7.71
C GLY A 313 0.81 14.04 9.05
N LEU A 314 0.46 12.76 9.01
CA LEU A 314 0.27 11.94 10.20
C LEU A 314 1.60 11.72 10.90
N SER A 315 1.70 12.09 12.17
CA SER A 315 2.91 11.86 12.97
C SER A 315 3.12 10.37 13.23
N ASP A 316 4.35 9.86 13.07
CA ASP A 316 4.74 8.45 13.28
C ASP A 316 4.50 7.93 14.73
N THR A 317 3.88 8.73 15.60
CA THR A 317 3.63 8.39 17.02
C THR A 317 2.54 7.35 17.26
N ALA A 318 1.72 7.02 16.27
CA ALA A 318 0.63 6.04 16.41
C ALA A 318 1.08 4.56 16.31
N ALA A 319 2.31 4.26 15.93
CA ALA A 319 2.79 2.88 15.72
C ALA A 319 3.43 2.22 16.96
N LYS A 320 3.40 2.84 18.14
CA LYS A 320 3.90 2.23 19.40
C LYS A 320 2.77 1.78 20.31
N THR A 321 1.93 0.86 19.85
CA THR A 321 1.23 -0.02 20.79
C THR A 321 2.24 -1.01 21.33
N THR A 322 2.70 -0.74 22.56
CA THR A 322 3.56 -1.65 23.34
C THR A 322 2.90 -3.01 23.50
N PRO A 323 3.62 -4.11 23.22
CA PRO A 323 3.14 -5.43 23.58
C PRO A 323 3.18 -5.56 25.12
N PHE A 324 2.05 -5.94 25.67
CA PHE A 324 1.87 -6.59 26.97
C PHE A 324 2.88 -6.27 28.08
N GLY A 325 2.50 -5.37 28.96
CA GLY A 325 3.23 -5.12 30.21
C GLY A 325 3.27 -6.35 31.08
N THR A 326 4.47 -6.88 31.29
CA THR A 326 4.78 -7.76 32.41
C THR A 326 4.48 -6.99 33.69
N ARG A 327 3.47 -7.41 34.43
CA ARG A 327 3.22 -6.94 35.81
C ARG A 327 4.42 -7.31 36.66
N SER A 328 5.27 -6.34 36.98
CA SER A 328 6.20 -6.47 38.10
C SER A 328 5.45 -6.09 39.37
N ASN A 329 5.15 -7.07 40.18
CA ASN A 329 4.76 -6.89 41.58
C ASN A 329 5.94 -6.30 42.35
N THR A 330 5.91 -5.04 42.69
CA THR A 330 6.73 -4.45 43.74
C THR A 330 5.87 -4.10 44.90
N THR A 331 5.93 -4.89 45.96
CA THR A 331 5.48 -4.54 47.29
C THR A 331 6.44 -3.53 47.93
N PRO A 332 5.96 -2.52 48.65
CA PRO A 332 6.81 -1.58 49.35
C PRO A 332 7.07 -2.07 50.78
N PHE A 333 8.27 -2.42 51.13
CA PHE A 333 8.71 -2.48 52.53
C PHE A 333 9.99 -1.65 52.68
N GLY A 334 9.86 -0.56 53.42
CA GLY A 334 10.97 0.24 53.87
C GLY A 334 11.63 -0.37 55.12
N VAL A 335 12.95 -0.26 55.23
CA VAL A 335 13.66 -0.11 56.52
C VAL A 335 15.06 0.48 56.28
N ARG A 336 15.31 1.64 56.86
CA ARG A 336 16.49 2.25 57.49
C ARG A 336 17.91 1.81 57.14
N LYS A 337 18.72 2.85 56.77
CA LYS A 337 20.17 2.90 56.91
C LYS A 337 20.61 2.80 58.41
N PRO A 338 21.80 2.27 58.70
CA PRO A 338 22.89 3.07 59.24
C PRO A 338 24.27 2.85 58.60
N ALA A 339 25.20 3.68 59.05
CA ALA A 339 26.42 4.14 58.49
C ALA A 339 27.67 3.26 58.70
N ALA A 340 28.64 3.48 57.79
CA ALA A 340 30.10 3.53 57.98
C ALA A 340 30.88 2.33 58.56
N GLY A 341 31.93 1.92 57.84
CA GLY A 341 33.05 1.13 58.40
C GLY A 341 33.92 0.50 57.34
N THR A 342 34.96 1.20 56.94
CA THR A 342 36.36 0.83 56.56
C THR A 342 36.77 -0.61 56.19
N SER A 343 37.47 -0.67 55.05
CA SER A 343 38.73 -1.39 54.75
C SER A 343 38.76 -2.92 54.64
N ALA A 344 39.24 -3.39 53.52
CA ALA A 344 40.40 -4.19 53.28
C ALA A 344 40.23 -5.23 52.13
N SER A 345 41.17 -5.16 51.27
CA SER A 345 41.60 -6.06 50.21
C SER A 345 41.39 -7.55 50.44
N SER A 346 40.94 -8.29 49.39
CA SER A 346 41.60 -9.50 48.95
C SER A 346 41.08 -9.98 47.59
N SER A 347 42.00 -10.19 46.72
CA SER A 347 41.91 -10.85 45.42
C SER A 347 41.44 -12.31 45.54
N SER A 348 40.49 -12.73 44.72
CA SER A 348 40.38 -14.13 44.35
C SER A 348 39.77 -14.25 42.96
N THR A 349 40.63 -14.63 42.04
CA THR A 349 40.36 -15.21 40.73
C THR A 349 39.46 -16.43 40.84
N MET A 350 38.32 -16.41 40.14
CA MET A 350 37.57 -17.62 39.86
C MET A 350 37.56 -17.91 38.38
N SER A 351 38.17 -19.06 38.06
CA SER A 351 38.32 -19.72 36.78
C SER A 351 36.97 -20.17 36.21
N MET A 352 36.81 -19.96 34.89
CA MET A 352 35.77 -20.59 34.09
C MET A 352 36.03 -22.09 33.90
N PRO A 353 35.03 -22.95 33.91
CA PRO A 353 35.22 -24.35 33.48
C PRO A 353 35.13 -24.45 31.96
N SER A 354 36.19 -24.96 31.37
CA SER A 354 36.30 -25.41 29.99
C SER A 354 35.50 -26.71 29.78
N PHE A 355 34.56 -26.68 28.81
CA PHE A 355 33.93 -27.90 28.33
C PHE A 355 34.77 -28.51 27.21
N SER A 356 35.30 -29.70 27.46
CA SER A 356 36.03 -30.52 26.49
C SER A 356 35.03 -31.29 25.60
N LEU A 357 35.24 -31.20 24.30
CA LEU A 357 34.66 -32.07 23.27
C LEU A 357 35.24 -33.47 23.42
N GLN A 358 34.40 -34.42 23.78
CA GLN A 358 34.71 -35.85 23.60
C GLN A 358 34.12 -36.34 22.29
N THR A 359 35.00 -36.70 21.38
CA THR A 359 34.73 -37.49 20.19
C THR A 359 34.31 -38.90 20.62
N MET A 360 33.12 -39.34 20.24
CA MET A 360 32.75 -40.75 20.29
C MET A 360 32.60 -41.30 18.87
N ASN A 361 33.32 -42.37 18.69
CA ASN A 361 33.57 -43.12 17.49
C ASN A 361 32.45 -44.15 17.22
N ASN A 362 32.18 -44.37 15.94
CA ASN A 362 31.58 -45.53 15.28
C ASN A 362 30.66 -46.49 16.06
N GLY A 363 29.38 -46.45 15.72
CA GLY A 363 28.45 -47.55 15.88
C GLY A 363 27.64 -47.74 14.58
N SER A 364 27.94 -48.77 13.85
CA SER A 364 27.22 -49.22 12.65
C SER A 364 25.81 -49.69 13.01
N TYR A 365 24.80 -48.95 12.53
CA TYR A 365 23.41 -49.41 12.56
C TYR A 365 23.01 -49.92 11.17
N THR A 366 22.88 -51.23 11.04
CA THR A 366 22.14 -51.90 9.98
C THR A 366 20.65 -51.83 10.28
N GLY A 367 19.99 -50.82 9.81
CA GLY A 367 18.53 -50.67 9.83
C GLY A 367 17.96 -50.94 8.43
N LYS A 368 17.15 -52.01 8.32
CA LYS A 368 16.39 -52.37 7.12
C LYS A 368 15.48 -51.22 6.72
N VAL A 369 15.60 -50.76 5.48
CA VAL A 369 14.67 -49.83 4.82
C VAL A 369 13.34 -50.55 4.62
N PRO A 370 12.18 -50.02 5.07
CA PRO A 370 10.90 -50.59 4.72
C PRO A 370 10.57 -50.25 3.26
N THR A 371 10.48 -51.28 2.41
CA THR A 371 9.94 -51.22 1.06
C THR A 371 8.44 -51.01 1.15
N SER A 372 7.99 -49.81 0.78
CA SER A 372 6.56 -49.49 0.57
C SER A 372 6.12 -50.10 -0.75
N THR A 373 5.34 -51.17 -0.67
CA THR A 373 4.62 -51.74 -1.82
C THR A 373 3.43 -50.83 -2.14
N VAL A 374 3.58 -49.97 -3.13
CA VAL A 374 2.46 -49.26 -3.73
C VAL A 374 1.71 -50.24 -4.63
N GLN A 375 0.54 -50.69 -4.21
CA GLN A 375 -0.38 -51.41 -5.07
C GLN A 375 -0.88 -50.48 -6.18
N LYS A 376 -0.58 -50.80 -7.45
CA LYS A 376 -1.21 -50.19 -8.63
C LYS A 376 -2.67 -50.54 -8.61
N LYS A 377 -3.56 -49.59 -8.34
CA LYS A 377 -4.97 -49.67 -8.62
C LYS A 377 -5.15 -49.34 -10.09
N ASP A 378 -5.62 -50.31 -10.88
CA ASP A 378 -6.08 -50.09 -12.25
C ASP A 378 -7.26 -49.11 -12.24
N ILE A 379 -7.08 -47.96 -12.85
CA ILE A 379 -8.14 -46.98 -13.08
C ILE A 379 -8.97 -47.48 -14.27
N GLN A 380 -10.18 -48.00 -14.00
CA GLN A 380 -11.11 -48.32 -15.05
C GLN A 380 -11.70 -47.03 -15.61
N ILE A 381 -11.44 -46.82 -16.91
CA ILE A 381 -12.03 -45.68 -17.65
C ILE A 381 -13.50 -46.00 -17.92
N PRO A 382 -14.43 -45.12 -17.49
CA PRO A 382 -15.87 -45.32 -17.74
C PRO A 382 -16.21 -45.42 -19.22
N ASP A 383 -17.15 -46.30 -19.59
CA ASP A 383 -17.49 -46.64 -20.99
C ASP A 383 -17.96 -45.46 -21.86
N PHE A 384 -18.42 -44.36 -21.26
CA PHE A 384 -18.84 -43.16 -21.99
C PHE A 384 -17.66 -42.35 -22.61
N LEU A 385 -16.41 -42.65 -22.24
CA LEU A 385 -15.18 -42.01 -22.82
C LEU A 385 -14.52 -42.90 -23.88
N ARG A 386 -15.06 -44.08 -24.23
CA ARG A 386 -14.45 -44.99 -25.16
C ARG A 386 -14.86 -44.83 -26.64
N ASN A 387 -15.88 -43.99 -26.87
CA ASN A 387 -16.40 -43.74 -28.24
C ASN A 387 -16.43 -42.22 -28.50
N ARG A 388 -15.29 -41.67 -28.85
CA ARG A 388 -15.18 -40.49 -29.72
C ARG A 388 -13.89 -40.57 -30.53
#